data_77ccbea00acbcd83172f873f00cc0c2c
#
_entry.id   77ccbea00acbcd83172f873f00cc0c2c
#
_cell.length_a   1.000
_cell.length_b   1.000
_cell.length_c   1.000
_cell.angle_alpha   90.00
_cell.angle_beta   90.00
_cell.angle_gamma   90.00
#
_symmetry.space_group_name_H-M   'P 1'
#
loop_
_entity.id
_entity.type
_entity.pdbx_description
1 polymer ?
#
loop_
_entity_poly.entity_id
_entity_poly.type
_entity_poly.pdbx_seq_one_letter_code
_entity_poly.pdbx_strand_id
1 'polypeptide(L)'
;MKLWRENEQDSGKRLTVFVDANTIVSGLLFEGNEALLLRLGKTGLCTLVTTRYVIEEVNGVLHAEEFHLSEEEIAAYLSYTSKCIRVSESLKRSQLRKYFSRLTDKKDVHVLAGFSELDCDVLVTGDKELLKKATKAKTTRQTLELLLGGR
;
A
#
# COMPACT_ATOMS: atom_id res chain seq x y z
N MET A 1 7.91 16.63 1.43
CA MET A 1 7.82 16.77 -0.02
C MET A 1 7.94 15.43 -0.72
N LYS A 2 7.15 15.23 -1.74
CA LYS A 2 7.11 13.94 -2.42
C LYS A 2 7.79 14.03 -3.77
N LEU A 3 8.99 13.50 -3.82
CA LEU A 3 9.80 13.59 -5.04
C LEU A 3 9.15 12.90 -6.22
N TRP A 4 8.41 11.82 -5.96
CA TRP A 4 7.77 11.06 -7.02
C TRP A 4 6.58 11.79 -7.66
N ARG A 5 6.21 12.96 -7.14
CA ARG A 5 5.12 13.73 -7.71
C ARG A 5 5.59 14.88 -8.59
N GLU A 6 6.87 15.07 -8.69
CA GLU A 6 7.37 16.26 -9.38
C GLU A 6 7.07 16.30 -10.85
N ASN A 7 6.85 15.15 -11.46
CA ASN A 7 6.64 15.08 -12.90
C ASN A 7 5.19 14.86 -13.28
N GLU A 8 4.27 15.05 -12.36
CA GLU A 8 2.88 14.75 -12.64
C GLU A 8 2.14 15.87 -13.35
N GLN A 9 2.70 17.06 -13.35
CA GLN A 9 1.97 18.20 -13.84
C GLN A 9 1.65 18.15 -15.32
N ASP A 10 2.47 17.47 -16.10
CA ASP A 10 2.28 17.49 -17.54
C ASP A 10 1.39 16.38 -18.05
N SER A 11 1.21 15.33 -17.27
CA SER A 11 0.48 14.15 -17.72
C SER A 11 -0.86 14.00 -17.01
N GLY A 12 -1.34 15.09 -16.44
CA GLY A 12 -2.52 15.01 -15.64
C GLY A 12 -2.18 14.38 -14.30
N LYS A 13 -3.19 14.23 -13.50
CA LYS A 13 -2.96 13.85 -12.13
C LYS A 13 -2.77 12.36 -11.97
N ARG A 14 -1.59 11.98 -11.53
CA ARG A 14 -1.31 10.60 -11.14
C ARG A 14 -1.58 10.44 -9.65
N LEU A 15 -2.46 9.51 -9.30
CA LEU A 15 -2.81 9.31 -7.90
C LEU A 15 -1.68 8.59 -7.16
N THR A 16 -1.48 9.01 -5.92
CA THR A 16 -0.58 8.34 -4.99
C THR A 16 -1.43 7.50 -4.04
N VAL A 17 -1.18 6.21 -4.03
CA VAL A 17 -2.01 5.22 -3.35
C VAL A 17 -1.16 4.50 -2.31
N PHE A 18 -1.59 4.57 -1.05
CA PHE A 18 -0.93 3.81 0.02
C PHE A 18 -1.54 2.42 0.07
N VAL A 19 -0.70 1.39 0.15
CA VAL A 19 -1.14 0.00 0.09
C VAL A 19 -0.77 -0.71 1.38
N ASP A 20 -1.73 -1.39 2.00
CA ASP A 20 -1.47 -2.14 3.23
C ASP A 20 -0.92 -3.55 2.92
N ALA A 21 -0.49 -4.25 3.98
CA ALA A 21 0.20 -5.51 3.82
C ALA A 21 -0.69 -6.60 3.20
N ASN A 22 -1.94 -6.69 3.64
CA ASN A 22 -2.82 -7.74 3.13
C ASN A 22 -3.10 -7.57 1.64
N THR A 23 -3.24 -6.34 1.19
CA THR A 23 -3.42 -6.06 -0.24
C THR A 23 -2.20 -6.48 -1.03
N ILE A 24 -1.01 -6.17 -0.50
CA ILE A 24 0.24 -6.56 -1.17
C ILE A 24 0.35 -8.08 -1.26
N VAL A 25 0.17 -8.77 -0.14
CA VAL A 25 0.26 -10.24 -0.11
C VAL A 25 -0.73 -10.86 -1.09
N SER A 26 -1.96 -10.37 -1.08
CA SER A 26 -2.98 -10.89 -1.97
C SER A 26 -2.59 -10.70 -3.44
N GLY A 27 -2.02 -9.55 -3.75
CA GLY A 27 -1.59 -9.28 -5.13
C GLY A 27 -0.39 -10.10 -5.56
N LEU A 28 0.46 -10.50 -4.61
CA LEU A 28 1.61 -11.34 -4.92
C LEU A 28 1.22 -12.79 -5.14
N LEU A 29 0.33 -13.31 -4.30
CA LEU A 29 0.05 -14.75 -4.25
C LEU A 29 -1.13 -15.18 -5.11
N PHE A 30 -2.04 -14.28 -5.43
CA PHE A 30 -3.27 -14.65 -6.13
C PHE A 30 -3.54 -13.74 -7.32
N GLU A 31 -4.20 -14.30 -8.33
CA GLU A 31 -4.72 -13.49 -9.44
C GLU A 31 -5.97 -12.78 -8.97
N GLY A 32 -6.17 -11.56 -9.46
CA GLY A 32 -7.36 -10.80 -9.12
C GLY A 32 -7.08 -9.31 -9.08
N ASN A 33 -7.95 -8.61 -8.38
CA ASN A 33 -7.89 -7.15 -8.35
C ASN A 33 -6.60 -6.62 -7.73
N GLU A 34 -6.11 -7.28 -6.69
CA GLU A 34 -4.88 -6.82 -6.04
C GLU A 34 -3.68 -7.00 -6.96
N ALA A 35 -3.63 -8.11 -7.70
CA ALA A 35 -2.55 -8.31 -8.67
C ALA A 35 -2.60 -7.23 -9.76
N LEU A 36 -3.80 -6.88 -10.22
CA LEU A 36 -3.95 -5.82 -11.21
C LEU A 36 -3.46 -4.49 -10.65
N LEU A 37 -3.82 -4.17 -9.41
CA LEU A 37 -3.36 -2.93 -8.79
C LEU A 37 -1.84 -2.85 -8.77
N LEU A 38 -1.17 -3.95 -8.39
CA LEU A 38 0.30 -3.97 -8.39
C LEU A 38 0.85 -3.70 -9.79
N ARG A 39 0.25 -4.28 -10.82
CA ARG A 39 0.69 -4.05 -12.19
C ARG A 39 0.51 -2.59 -12.61
N LEU A 40 -0.57 -1.96 -12.17
CA LEU A 40 -0.79 -0.54 -12.47
C LEU A 40 0.29 0.33 -11.83
N GLY A 41 0.73 -0.04 -10.63
CA GLY A 41 1.85 0.64 -9.99
C GLY A 41 3.14 0.45 -10.77
N LYS A 42 3.37 -0.78 -11.23
CA LYS A 42 4.59 -1.09 -11.97
C LYS A 42 4.65 -0.34 -13.30
N THR A 43 3.52 -0.21 -13.97
CA THR A 43 3.47 0.46 -15.28
C THR A 43 3.39 1.97 -15.17
N GLY A 44 3.16 2.50 -13.99
CA GLY A 44 3.16 3.95 -13.78
C GLY A 44 1.82 4.63 -13.95
N LEU A 45 0.72 3.87 -14.07
CA LEU A 45 -0.60 4.48 -14.14
C LEU A 45 -0.94 5.20 -12.85
N CYS A 46 -0.45 4.68 -11.74
CA CYS A 46 -0.54 5.32 -10.44
C CYS A 46 0.79 5.13 -9.72
N THR A 47 0.96 5.84 -8.62
CA THR A 47 2.14 5.66 -7.76
C THR A 47 1.69 4.94 -6.51
N LEU A 48 2.14 3.70 -6.35
CA LEU A 48 1.87 2.96 -5.12
C LEU A 48 3.00 3.22 -4.14
N VAL A 49 2.64 3.47 -2.89
CA VAL A 49 3.62 3.71 -1.83
C VAL A 49 3.25 2.92 -0.59
N THR A 50 4.24 2.64 0.22
CA THR A 50 4.04 2.04 1.53
C THR A 50 5.26 2.34 2.39
N THR A 51 5.27 1.84 3.63
CA THR A 51 6.40 2.05 4.52
C THR A 51 7.14 0.73 4.73
N ARG A 52 8.38 0.85 5.21
CA ARG A 52 9.16 -0.32 5.58
C ARG A 52 8.43 -1.18 6.62
N TYR A 53 7.71 -0.56 7.54
CA TYR A 53 6.93 -1.30 8.52
C TYR A 53 5.96 -2.27 7.84
N VAL A 54 5.26 -1.80 6.82
CA VAL A 54 4.32 -2.65 6.07
C VAL A 54 5.06 -3.76 5.32
N ILE A 55 6.19 -3.43 4.72
CA ILE A 55 6.98 -4.44 3.99
C ILE A 55 7.49 -5.52 4.92
N GLU A 56 7.88 -5.17 6.15
CA GLU A 56 8.28 -6.17 7.12
C GLU A 56 7.13 -7.10 7.49
N GLU A 57 5.93 -6.55 7.56
CA GLU A 57 4.75 -7.38 7.79
C GLU A 57 4.50 -8.30 6.60
N VAL A 58 4.63 -7.79 5.38
CA VAL A 58 4.51 -8.62 4.17
C VAL A 58 5.50 -9.77 4.23
N ASN A 59 6.75 -9.46 4.55
CA ASN A 59 7.79 -10.49 4.64
C ASN A 59 7.42 -11.57 5.66
N GLY A 60 6.92 -11.15 6.82
CA GLY A 60 6.50 -12.10 7.85
C GLY A 60 5.36 -13.00 7.38
N VAL A 61 4.38 -12.44 6.69
CA VAL A 61 3.25 -13.22 6.20
C VAL A 61 3.70 -14.21 5.13
N LEU A 62 4.60 -13.80 4.23
CA LEU A 62 5.10 -14.71 3.19
C LEU A 62 5.85 -15.90 3.77
N HIS A 63 6.40 -15.77 4.97
CA HIS A 63 7.08 -16.88 5.64
C HIS A 63 6.13 -17.81 6.39
N ALA A 64 4.82 -17.51 6.41
CA ALA A 64 3.87 -18.38 7.09
C ALA A 64 3.87 -19.77 6.45
N GLU A 65 3.83 -20.79 7.30
CA GLU A 65 3.96 -22.18 6.83
C GLU A 65 2.87 -22.56 5.83
N GLU A 66 1.70 -22.00 5.99
CA GLU A 66 0.57 -22.38 5.15
C GLU A 66 0.80 -22.08 3.66
N PHE A 67 1.72 -21.19 3.34
CA PHE A 67 1.99 -20.85 1.94
C PHE A 67 3.08 -21.71 1.33
N HIS A 68 3.87 -22.40 2.13
CA HIS A 68 4.91 -23.32 1.65
C HIS A 68 5.86 -22.70 0.63
N LEU A 69 6.25 -21.44 0.87
CA LEU A 69 7.15 -20.74 -0.04
C LEU A 69 8.61 -20.96 0.35
N SER A 70 9.46 -21.13 -0.65
CA SER A 70 10.89 -21.19 -0.41
C SER A 70 11.46 -19.78 -0.20
N GLU A 71 12.69 -19.71 0.34
CA GLU A 71 13.35 -18.43 0.48
C GLU A 71 13.56 -17.74 -0.86
N GLU A 72 13.84 -18.53 -1.90
CA GLU A 72 14.00 -17.96 -3.24
C GLU A 72 12.69 -17.38 -3.76
N GLU A 73 11.59 -18.08 -3.51
CA GLU A 73 10.27 -17.57 -3.94
C GLU A 73 9.93 -16.28 -3.20
N ILE A 74 10.19 -16.24 -1.90
CA ILE A 74 9.92 -15.04 -1.11
C ILE A 74 10.78 -13.87 -1.62
N ALA A 75 12.06 -14.13 -1.87
CA ALA A 75 12.93 -13.08 -2.39
C ALA A 75 12.43 -12.56 -3.74
N ALA A 76 11.91 -13.44 -4.60
CA ALA A 76 11.37 -13.03 -5.89
C ALA A 76 10.12 -12.15 -5.71
N TYR A 77 9.24 -12.52 -4.78
CA TYR A 77 8.05 -11.71 -4.50
C TYR A 77 8.43 -10.34 -3.97
N LEU A 78 9.39 -10.27 -3.07
CA LEU A 78 9.83 -8.98 -2.52
C LEU A 78 10.50 -8.12 -3.58
N SER A 79 11.25 -8.75 -4.47
CA SER A 79 11.86 -8.03 -5.59
C SER A 79 10.80 -7.44 -6.51
N TYR A 80 9.77 -8.22 -6.82
CA TYR A 80 8.65 -7.72 -7.64
C TYR A 80 7.95 -6.56 -6.94
N THR A 81 7.75 -6.68 -5.63
CA THR A 81 7.12 -5.62 -4.85
C THR A 81 7.88 -4.31 -5.02
N SER A 82 9.21 -4.37 -4.98
CA SER A 82 10.02 -3.15 -5.11
C SER A 82 9.89 -2.50 -6.49
N LYS A 83 9.46 -3.25 -7.48
CA LYS A 83 9.23 -2.71 -8.83
C LYS A 83 7.83 -2.08 -8.95
N CYS A 84 6.92 -2.45 -8.08
CA CYS A 84 5.54 -1.98 -8.13
C CYS A 84 5.29 -0.81 -7.18
N ILE A 85 5.99 -0.77 -6.05
CA ILE A 85 5.65 0.10 -4.92
C ILE A 85 6.90 0.82 -4.44
N ARG A 86 6.76 2.11 -4.17
CA ARG A 86 7.83 2.90 -3.55
C ARG A 86 7.73 2.72 -2.04
N VAL A 87 8.85 2.36 -1.41
CA VAL A 87 8.89 2.06 0.02
C VAL A 87 9.63 3.17 0.74
N SER A 88 8.95 3.81 1.68
CA SER A 88 9.60 4.82 2.53
C SER A 88 10.08 4.14 3.82
N GLU A 89 10.97 4.83 4.53
CA GLU A 89 11.39 4.36 5.84
C GLU A 89 10.21 4.36 6.80
N SER A 90 10.31 3.54 7.85
CA SER A 90 9.29 3.52 8.88
C SER A 90 9.20 4.89 9.56
N LEU A 91 8.01 5.23 9.99
CA LEU A 91 7.77 6.51 10.64
C LEU A 91 8.40 6.54 12.04
N LYS A 92 8.79 7.74 12.46
CA LYS A 92 9.34 7.93 13.79
C LYS A 92 8.21 7.89 14.81
N ARG A 93 8.57 7.58 16.06
CA ARG A 93 7.58 7.54 17.14
C ARG A 93 6.81 8.85 17.24
N SER A 94 7.48 9.98 17.06
CA SER A 94 6.81 11.28 17.13
C SER A 94 5.75 11.44 16.06
N GLN A 95 5.95 10.85 14.89
CA GLN A 95 4.97 10.90 13.82
C GLN A 95 3.78 9.99 14.08
N LEU A 96 4.01 8.88 14.79
CA LEU A 96 2.95 7.92 15.08
C LEU A 96 2.06 8.37 16.24
N ARG A 97 2.62 9.16 17.15
CA ARG A 97 1.95 9.48 18.42
C ARG A 97 0.55 10.04 18.25
N LYS A 98 0.37 10.91 17.28
CA LYS A 98 -0.94 11.56 17.11
C LYS A 98 -2.02 10.65 16.56
N TYR A 99 -1.64 9.45 16.14
CA TYR A 99 -2.60 8.50 15.58
C TYR A 99 -3.02 7.42 16.55
N PHE A 100 -2.32 7.27 17.68
CA PHE A 100 -2.56 6.17 18.60
C PHE A 100 -3.96 6.20 19.23
N SER A 101 -4.55 7.37 19.39
CA SER A 101 -5.87 7.47 20.00
C SER A 101 -7.00 7.22 19.02
N ARG A 102 -6.69 7.08 17.72
CA ARG A 102 -7.72 7.00 16.68
C ARG A 102 -8.11 5.59 16.32
N LEU A 103 -7.25 4.63 16.58
CA LEU A 103 -7.45 3.24 16.17
C LEU A 103 -7.04 2.31 17.31
N THR A 104 -7.69 1.15 17.36
CA THR A 104 -7.41 0.16 18.41
C THR A 104 -6.26 -0.76 18.03
N ASP A 105 -6.08 -1.04 16.75
CA ASP A 105 -5.07 -1.97 16.29
C ASP A 105 -3.78 -1.20 15.95
N LYS A 106 -2.67 -1.66 16.52
CA LYS A 106 -1.37 -1.02 16.32
C LYS A 106 -0.95 -1.02 14.85
N LYS A 107 -1.24 -2.10 14.12
CA LYS A 107 -0.90 -2.14 12.70
C LYS A 107 -1.66 -1.08 11.92
N ASP A 108 -2.93 -0.88 12.26
CA ASP A 108 -3.74 0.13 11.59
C ASP A 108 -3.24 1.52 11.87
N VAL A 109 -2.68 1.76 13.08
CA VAL A 109 -2.07 3.05 13.38
C VAL A 109 -0.92 3.33 12.43
N HIS A 110 -0.05 2.33 12.20
CA HIS A 110 1.08 2.49 11.28
C HIS A 110 0.60 2.75 9.84
N VAL A 111 -0.47 2.08 9.44
CA VAL A 111 -1.02 2.26 8.10
C VAL A 111 -1.61 3.66 7.94
N LEU A 112 -2.45 4.07 8.88
CA LEU A 112 -3.07 5.40 8.79
C LEU A 112 -2.04 6.51 8.87
N ALA A 113 -1.07 6.36 9.77
CA ALA A 113 -0.01 7.36 9.90
C ALA A 113 0.82 7.44 8.62
N GLY A 114 1.17 6.29 8.05
CA GLY A 114 1.93 6.29 6.79
C GLY A 114 1.17 6.97 5.67
N PHE A 115 -0.11 6.63 5.54
CA PHE A 115 -0.96 7.27 4.55
C PHE A 115 -0.97 8.79 4.72
N SER A 116 -1.14 9.25 5.95
CA SER A 116 -1.25 10.69 6.23
C SER A 116 0.09 11.41 6.10
N GLU A 117 1.15 10.83 6.67
CA GLU A 117 2.46 11.49 6.66
C GLU A 117 3.09 11.53 5.28
N LEU A 118 2.77 10.55 4.43
CA LEU A 118 3.23 10.55 3.04
C LEU A 118 2.27 11.31 2.13
N ASP A 119 1.19 11.84 2.69
CA ASP A 119 0.25 12.71 1.98
C ASP A 119 -0.29 12.04 0.72
N CYS A 120 -0.81 10.83 0.89
CA CYS A 120 -1.34 10.05 -0.22
C CYS A 120 -2.77 10.46 -0.54
N ASP A 121 -3.20 10.13 -1.74
CA ASP A 121 -4.56 10.45 -2.21
C ASP A 121 -5.58 9.39 -1.78
N VAL A 122 -5.17 8.14 -1.77
CA VAL A 122 -6.05 7.00 -1.47
C VAL A 122 -5.32 6.04 -0.56
N LEU A 123 -6.04 5.48 0.40
CA LEU A 123 -5.56 4.37 1.23
C LEU A 123 -6.32 3.12 0.82
N VAL A 124 -5.62 2.16 0.22
CA VAL A 124 -6.24 0.88 -0.15
C VAL A 124 -6.12 -0.09 0.99
N THR A 125 -7.25 -0.58 1.46
CA THR A 125 -7.29 -1.52 2.57
C THR A 125 -8.56 -2.34 2.51
N GLY A 126 -8.49 -3.54 3.08
CA GLY A 126 -9.69 -4.35 3.31
C GLY A 126 -10.16 -4.28 4.75
N ASP A 127 -9.47 -3.53 5.58
CA ASP A 127 -9.80 -3.45 6.99
C ASP A 127 -11.03 -2.59 7.21
N LYS A 128 -12.04 -3.15 7.88
CA LYS A 128 -13.32 -2.48 8.04
C LYS A 128 -13.25 -1.24 8.91
N GLU A 129 -12.40 -1.26 9.93
CA GLU A 129 -12.24 -0.09 10.78
C GLU A 129 -11.64 1.07 10.02
N LEU A 130 -10.58 0.79 9.24
CA LEU A 130 -9.95 1.83 8.42
C LEU A 130 -10.89 2.37 7.36
N LEU A 131 -11.65 1.48 6.71
CA LEU A 131 -12.62 1.92 5.70
C LEU A 131 -13.68 2.84 6.29
N LYS A 132 -14.01 2.63 7.55
CA LYS A 132 -15.01 3.42 8.24
C LYS A 132 -14.46 4.74 8.73
N LYS A 133 -13.24 4.73 9.26
CA LYS A 133 -12.69 5.90 9.96
C LYS A 133 -11.86 6.82 9.09
N ALA A 134 -11.29 6.31 8.00
CA ALA A 134 -10.46 7.12 7.12
C ALA A 134 -11.24 7.46 5.86
N THR A 135 -11.50 8.74 5.65
CA THR A 135 -12.37 9.17 4.54
C THR A 135 -11.83 8.81 3.16
N LYS A 136 -10.52 8.72 3.05
CA LYS A 136 -9.87 8.40 1.77
C LYS A 136 -9.53 6.92 1.63
N ALA A 137 -9.99 6.09 2.58
CA ALA A 137 -9.79 4.65 2.50
C ALA A 137 -10.78 4.04 1.52
N LYS A 138 -10.28 3.13 0.69
CA LYS A 138 -11.08 2.45 -0.32
C LYS A 138 -10.62 1.00 -0.43
N THR A 139 -11.56 0.15 -0.86
CA THR A 139 -11.17 -1.22 -1.21
C THR A 139 -10.37 -1.21 -2.50
N THR A 140 -9.73 -2.34 -2.81
CA THR A 140 -9.01 -2.48 -4.06
C THR A 140 -9.95 -2.24 -5.25
N ARG A 141 -11.14 -2.83 -5.20
CA ARG A 141 -12.10 -2.68 -6.29
C ARG A 141 -12.47 -1.21 -6.50
N GLN A 142 -12.76 -0.50 -5.42
CA GLN A 142 -13.09 0.93 -5.53
C GLN A 142 -11.93 1.72 -6.10
N THR A 143 -10.71 1.37 -5.70
CA THR A 143 -9.52 2.06 -6.21
C THR A 143 -9.33 1.81 -7.70
N LEU A 144 -9.54 0.57 -8.15
CA LEU A 144 -9.43 0.27 -9.57
C LEU A 144 -10.49 1.01 -10.37
N GLU A 145 -11.70 1.13 -9.83
CA GLU A 145 -12.75 1.90 -10.49
C GLU A 145 -12.34 3.35 -10.64
N LEU A 146 -11.71 3.91 -9.60
CA LEU A 146 -11.23 5.28 -9.64
C LEU A 146 -10.12 5.44 -10.68
N LEU A 147 -9.20 4.49 -10.76
CA LEU A 147 -8.07 4.58 -11.67
C LEU A 147 -8.45 4.32 -13.13
N LEU A 148 -9.39 3.41 -13.36
CA LEU A 148 -9.69 2.91 -14.70
C LEU A 148 -11.06 3.33 -15.21
N GLY A 149 -11.99 3.58 -14.32
CA GLY A 149 -13.39 3.74 -14.68
C GLY A 149 -13.86 5.16 -14.90
N GLY A 150 -12.99 6.10 -14.75
CA GLY A 150 -13.36 7.50 -14.87
C GLY A 150 -13.50 8.01 -16.28
N ARG A 151 -13.57 7.12 -17.24
CA ARG A 151 -13.60 7.53 -18.64
C ARG A 151 -14.96 7.56 -19.22
#